data_7fc4dba3d7f30cb93d4ff743b298ee02
#
_entry.id   7fc4dba3d7f30cb93d4ff743b298ee02
#
_cell.length_a   1.000
_cell.length_b   1.000
_cell.length_c   1.000
_cell.angle_alpha   90.00
_cell.angle_beta   90.00
_cell.angle_gamma   90.00
#
_symmetry.space_group_name_H-M   'P 1'
#
loop_
_entity.id
_entity.type
_entity.pdbx_description
1 polymer ?
#
loop_
_entity_poly.entity_id
_entity_poly.type
_entity_poly.pdbx_seq_one_letter_code
_entity_poly.pdbx_strand_id
1 'polypeptide(L)'
;MEHLITPAGYKPVLDLRETQVAIKEIKDFFQRELAKQLNLTRVSAPLFVLPESGLNDNLNGVERPVSFGILEQKDRKAEIVHSLAKWKRQALKEYGFQEGEGLYTDMSAIRRDEDTDNIHSIYVDQWDWEKIISKKDRTRETLESIVRSVYKALKVTEDYMAYEYEYIGRYLPENITFVTTQELEDMYPDCTPKEREYKIAKLHGAVFIEQIG
;
A
#
# COMPACT_ATOMS: atom_id res chain seq x y z
N MET A 1 13.36 14.05 -15.33
CA MET A 1 12.82 12.84 -16.03
C MET A 1 13.92 11.81 -16.36
N GLU A 2 15.07 11.91 -15.69
CA GLU A 2 16.19 10.98 -15.88
C GLU A 2 15.94 9.56 -15.32
N HIS A 3 14.91 9.39 -14.48
CA HIS A 3 14.62 8.13 -13.79
C HIS A 3 13.48 7.31 -14.43
N LEU A 4 12.87 7.79 -15.53
CA LEU A 4 11.84 7.05 -16.23
C LEU A 4 12.45 6.09 -17.26
N ILE A 5 12.21 4.81 -17.10
CA ILE A 5 12.65 3.76 -18.03
C ILE A 5 11.48 3.37 -18.92
N THR A 6 11.61 3.62 -20.22
CA THR A 6 10.64 3.12 -21.21
C THR A 6 11.36 2.11 -22.09
N PRO A 7 10.98 0.82 -22.06
CA PRO A 7 11.58 -0.19 -22.92
C PRO A 7 11.45 0.16 -24.40
N ALA A 8 12.51 -0.09 -25.19
CA ALA A 8 12.48 0.15 -26.62
C ALA A 8 11.34 -0.66 -27.27
N GLY A 9 10.52 0.02 -28.08
CA GLY A 9 9.38 -0.60 -28.74
C GLY A 9 8.17 -0.87 -27.85
N TYR A 10 8.15 -0.40 -26.60
CA TYR A 10 6.97 -0.52 -25.74
C TYR A 10 5.72 0.10 -26.40
N LYS A 11 4.65 -0.67 -26.43
CA LYS A 11 3.32 -0.22 -26.80
C LYS A 11 2.33 -0.66 -25.74
N PRO A 12 1.43 0.24 -25.30
CA PRO A 12 0.37 -0.16 -24.39
C PRO A 12 -0.54 -1.19 -25.08
N VAL A 13 -0.98 -2.19 -24.34
CA VAL A 13 -1.90 -3.21 -24.84
C VAL A 13 -3.33 -2.69 -24.86
N LEU A 14 -3.67 -1.86 -23.87
CA LEU A 14 -4.96 -1.17 -23.75
C LEU A 14 -4.87 0.25 -24.30
N ASP A 15 -5.94 0.71 -24.90
CA ASP A 15 -6.10 2.15 -25.17
C ASP A 15 -6.34 2.93 -23.86
N LEU A 16 -6.39 4.26 -23.94
CA LEU A 16 -6.57 5.11 -22.75
C LEU A 16 -7.90 4.87 -22.03
N ARG A 17 -8.97 4.61 -22.76
CA ARG A 17 -10.30 4.37 -22.19
C ARG A 17 -10.37 3.01 -21.54
N GLU A 18 -9.90 1.98 -22.23
CA GLU A 18 -9.81 0.62 -21.71
C GLU A 18 -8.95 0.56 -20.45
N THR A 19 -7.84 1.30 -20.41
CA THR A 19 -6.99 1.43 -19.23
C THR A 19 -7.77 2.00 -18.03
N GLN A 20 -8.61 3.04 -18.23
CA GLN A 20 -9.42 3.59 -17.13
C GLN A 20 -10.46 2.60 -16.61
N VAL A 21 -11.07 1.82 -17.51
CA VAL A 21 -12.01 0.75 -17.13
C VAL A 21 -11.29 -0.32 -16.33
N ALA A 22 -10.15 -0.81 -16.82
CA ALA A 22 -9.38 -1.85 -16.13
C ALA A 22 -8.87 -1.40 -14.74
N ILE A 23 -8.43 -0.13 -14.60
CA ILE A 23 -8.06 0.44 -13.29
C ILE A 23 -9.25 0.40 -12.32
N LYS A 24 -10.44 0.76 -12.78
CA LYS A 24 -11.65 0.74 -11.93
C LYS A 24 -12.01 -0.69 -11.52
N GLU A 25 -11.97 -1.62 -12.45
CA GLU A 25 -12.31 -3.03 -12.20
C GLU A 25 -11.35 -3.68 -11.21
N ILE A 26 -10.05 -3.54 -11.40
CA ILE A 26 -9.04 -4.09 -10.46
C ILE A 26 -9.19 -3.48 -9.07
N LYS A 27 -9.44 -2.16 -8.98
CA LYS A 27 -9.64 -1.49 -7.70
C LYS A 27 -10.88 -2.01 -6.99
N ASP A 28 -12.01 -2.11 -7.66
CA ASP A 28 -13.26 -2.58 -7.08
C ASP A 28 -13.19 -4.04 -6.65
N PHE A 29 -12.54 -4.88 -7.43
CA PHE A 29 -12.39 -6.28 -7.10
C PHE A 29 -11.46 -6.48 -5.90
N PHE A 30 -10.25 -5.94 -5.97
CA PHE A 30 -9.25 -6.10 -4.91
C PHE A 30 -9.72 -5.59 -3.55
N GLN A 31 -10.33 -4.40 -3.49
CA GLN A 31 -10.77 -3.83 -2.22
C GLN A 31 -11.83 -4.70 -1.53
N ARG A 32 -12.75 -5.30 -2.30
CA ARG A 32 -13.77 -6.21 -1.75
C ARG A 32 -13.14 -7.51 -1.23
N GLU A 33 -12.22 -8.09 -1.99
CA GLU A 33 -11.53 -9.31 -1.56
C GLU A 33 -10.64 -9.06 -0.34
N LEU A 34 -9.89 -7.95 -0.30
CA LEU A 34 -9.09 -7.58 0.86
C LEU A 34 -9.96 -7.38 2.10
N ALA A 35 -11.05 -6.63 1.97
CA ALA A 35 -11.99 -6.40 3.07
C ALA A 35 -12.58 -7.72 3.62
N LYS A 36 -12.94 -8.64 2.74
CA LYS A 36 -13.44 -9.98 3.10
C LYS A 36 -12.38 -10.81 3.82
N GLN A 37 -11.15 -10.86 3.30
CA GLN A 37 -10.06 -11.67 3.88
C GLN A 37 -9.64 -11.17 5.27
N LEU A 38 -9.70 -9.87 5.51
CA LEU A 38 -9.20 -9.25 6.74
C LEU A 38 -10.29 -8.77 7.70
N ASN A 39 -11.56 -8.94 7.38
CA ASN A 39 -12.71 -8.39 8.14
C ASN A 39 -12.61 -6.87 8.31
N LEU A 40 -12.57 -6.15 7.19
CA LEU A 40 -12.44 -4.70 7.16
C LEU A 40 -13.73 -4.04 6.72
N THR A 41 -14.04 -2.91 7.34
CA THR A 41 -15.13 -2.01 6.92
C THR A 41 -14.55 -0.79 6.21
N ARG A 42 -15.11 -0.42 5.06
CA ARG A 42 -14.72 0.81 4.38
C ARG A 42 -15.21 2.02 5.14
N VAL A 43 -14.32 2.99 5.36
CA VAL A 43 -14.62 4.30 5.93
C VAL A 43 -14.08 5.42 5.05
N SER A 44 -14.65 6.61 5.14
CA SER A 44 -14.11 7.78 4.46
C SER A 44 -13.04 8.44 5.32
N ALA A 45 -11.90 8.76 4.70
CA ALA A 45 -10.79 9.43 5.36
C ALA A 45 -10.69 10.90 4.95
N PRO A 46 -10.07 11.77 5.77
CA PRO A 46 -9.79 13.14 5.39
C PRO A 46 -8.70 13.21 4.33
N LEU A 47 -8.85 14.11 3.36
CA LEU A 47 -7.79 14.47 2.42
C LEU A 47 -6.75 15.39 3.08
N PHE A 48 -7.17 16.20 4.02
CA PHE A 48 -6.33 17.16 4.74
C PHE A 48 -6.72 17.21 6.22
N VAL A 49 -5.78 17.61 7.04
CA VAL A 49 -5.94 17.77 8.48
C VAL A 49 -5.33 19.08 8.94
N LEU A 50 -5.70 19.52 10.15
CA LEU A 50 -5.04 20.66 10.78
C LEU A 50 -3.71 20.21 11.39
N PRO A 51 -2.60 20.98 11.23
CA PRO A 51 -1.29 20.61 11.80
C PRO A 51 -1.34 20.34 13.29
N GLU A 52 -2.09 21.13 14.05
CA GLU A 52 -2.26 20.99 15.50
C GLU A 52 -3.00 19.72 15.94
N SER A 53 -3.69 19.05 15.02
CA SER A 53 -4.31 17.74 15.33
C SER A 53 -3.26 16.64 15.54
N GLY A 54 -2.05 16.82 14.98
CA GLY A 54 -0.99 15.82 15.01
C GLY A 54 -1.29 14.55 14.20
N LEU A 55 -2.37 14.56 13.40
CA LEU A 55 -2.83 13.38 12.65
C LEU A 55 -2.10 13.18 11.33
N ASN A 56 -1.44 14.21 10.78
CA ASN A 56 -0.57 14.01 9.62
C ASN A 56 0.67 13.24 10.02
N ASP A 57 1.05 12.26 9.22
CA ASP A 57 2.27 11.49 9.45
C ASP A 57 3.39 12.06 8.59
N ASN A 58 4.50 12.44 9.23
CA ASN A 58 5.62 13.06 8.54
C ASN A 58 6.58 12.02 7.91
N LEU A 59 6.14 10.80 7.69
CA LEU A 59 6.93 9.72 7.09
C LEU A 59 8.30 9.56 7.79
N ASN A 60 9.39 9.95 7.11
CA ASN A 60 10.75 9.93 7.67
C ASN A 60 11.10 11.19 8.50
N GLY A 61 10.19 12.17 8.58
CA GLY A 61 10.36 13.39 9.34
C GLY A 61 11.05 14.53 8.60
N VAL A 62 11.38 14.34 7.33
CA VAL A 62 12.03 15.35 6.46
C VAL A 62 11.10 15.86 5.37
N GLU A 63 10.07 15.12 5.03
CA GLU A 63 9.09 15.48 4.00
C GLU A 63 8.21 16.64 4.45
N ARG A 64 8.01 17.56 3.54
CA ARG A 64 7.21 18.78 3.77
C ARG A 64 5.78 18.57 3.27
N PRO A 65 4.75 18.79 4.09
CA PRO A 65 3.37 18.70 3.63
C PRO A 65 3.04 19.81 2.64
N VAL A 66 2.10 19.53 1.74
CA VAL A 66 1.41 20.58 0.98
C VAL A 66 0.40 21.22 1.90
N SER A 67 0.51 22.53 2.14
CA SER A 67 -0.39 23.27 3.03
C SER A 67 -1.10 24.39 2.30
N PHE A 68 -2.29 24.77 2.78
CA PHE A 68 -3.10 25.87 2.29
C PHE A 68 -3.82 26.55 3.44
N GLY A 69 -4.26 27.80 3.22
CA GLY A 69 -5.09 28.54 4.16
C GLY A 69 -6.59 28.29 3.95
N ILE A 70 -7.35 28.25 5.03
CA ILE A 70 -8.83 28.16 5.00
C ILE A 70 -9.39 29.57 5.19
N LEU A 71 -9.97 30.17 4.13
CA LEU A 71 -10.43 31.55 4.12
C LEU A 71 -11.40 31.89 5.27
N GLU A 72 -12.40 31.04 5.50
CA GLU A 72 -13.38 31.24 6.58
C GLU A 72 -12.78 31.15 7.99
N GLN A 73 -11.59 30.58 8.11
CA GLN A 73 -10.86 30.43 9.38
C GLN A 73 -9.67 31.39 9.49
N LYS A 74 -9.73 32.56 8.83
CA LYS A 74 -8.67 33.58 8.85
C LYS A 74 -7.31 33.02 8.42
N ASP A 75 -7.33 32.28 7.31
CA ASP A 75 -6.16 31.61 6.74
C ASP A 75 -5.46 30.60 7.68
N ARG A 76 -6.20 30.01 8.62
CA ARG A 76 -5.70 28.87 9.41
C ARG A 76 -5.20 27.78 8.45
N LYS A 77 -4.02 27.30 8.71
CA LYS A 77 -3.37 26.30 7.82
C LYS A 77 -4.01 24.93 7.96
N ALA A 78 -4.19 24.27 6.83
CA ALA A 78 -4.46 22.85 6.72
C ALA A 78 -3.38 22.19 5.88
N GLU A 79 -3.14 20.91 6.09
CA GLU A 79 -2.12 20.11 5.40
C GLU A 79 -2.76 18.91 4.74
N ILE A 80 -2.43 18.68 3.46
CA ILE A 80 -2.79 17.44 2.76
C ILE A 80 -2.00 16.29 3.40
N VAL A 81 -2.66 15.18 3.67
CA VAL A 81 -2.06 14.05 4.38
C VAL A 81 -0.95 13.39 3.55
N HIS A 82 0.12 12.95 4.24
CA HIS A 82 1.14 12.07 3.68
C HIS A 82 0.81 10.59 3.91
N SER A 83 0.20 10.30 5.06
CA SER A 83 -0.24 8.98 5.51
C SER A 83 -1.38 9.13 6.50
N LEU A 84 -2.22 8.10 6.59
CA LEU A 84 -3.35 8.04 7.51
C LEU A 84 -3.12 7.14 8.72
N ALA A 85 -1.89 6.71 8.99
CA ALA A 85 -1.60 5.75 10.05
C ALA A 85 -2.13 6.20 11.43
N LYS A 86 -1.89 7.47 11.80
CA LYS A 86 -2.39 8.02 13.07
C LYS A 86 -3.91 8.19 13.07
N TRP A 87 -4.45 8.72 11.97
CA TRP A 87 -5.89 8.93 11.83
C TRP A 87 -6.66 7.60 11.89
N LYS A 88 -6.20 6.55 11.22
CA LYS A 88 -6.87 5.25 11.25
C LYS A 88 -6.98 4.68 12.66
N ARG A 89 -5.92 4.80 13.48
CA ARG A 89 -5.95 4.35 14.88
C ARG A 89 -6.96 5.13 15.72
N GLN A 90 -7.08 6.44 15.50
CA GLN A 90 -8.11 7.26 16.12
C GLN A 90 -9.50 6.84 15.64
N ALA A 91 -9.70 6.68 14.35
CA ALA A 91 -10.96 6.27 13.72
C ALA A 91 -11.44 4.89 14.22
N LEU A 92 -10.54 3.91 14.36
CA LEU A 92 -10.89 2.62 14.96
C LEU A 92 -11.53 2.76 16.33
N LYS A 93 -10.99 3.64 17.19
CA LYS A 93 -11.54 3.92 18.50
C LYS A 93 -12.87 4.68 18.43
N GLU A 94 -12.93 5.76 17.65
CA GLU A 94 -14.10 6.63 17.54
C GLU A 94 -15.32 5.92 16.94
N TYR A 95 -15.09 5.03 15.97
CA TYR A 95 -16.16 4.26 15.32
C TYR A 95 -16.52 2.97 16.06
N GLY A 96 -15.84 2.67 17.17
CA GLY A 96 -16.19 1.55 18.05
C GLY A 96 -15.81 0.18 17.52
N PHE A 97 -14.78 0.08 16.65
CA PHE A 97 -14.28 -1.21 16.17
C PHE A 97 -13.78 -2.09 17.32
N GLN A 98 -13.97 -3.39 17.17
CA GLN A 98 -13.61 -4.40 18.17
C GLN A 98 -12.39 -5.23 17.73
N GLU A 99 -11.85 -6.03 18.64
CA GLU A 99 -10.78 -6.99 18.34
C GLU A 99 -11.19 -7.93 17.21
N GLY A 100 -10.31 -8.11 16.20
CA GLY A 100 -10.57 -8.89 15.02
C GLY A 100 -11.23 -8.13 13.88
N GLU A 101 -11.69 -6.91 14.11
CA GLU A 101 -12.23 -6.01 13.10
C GLU A 101 -11.20 -4.98 12.68
N GLY A 102 -11.43 -4.37 11.52
CA GLY A 102 -10.59 -3.29 11.02
C GLY A 102 -11.32 -2.38 10.05
N LEU A 103 -10.64 -1.33 9.65
CA LEU A 103 -11.10 -0.42 8.62
C LEU A 103 -10.14 -0.37 7.45
N TYR A 104 -10.66 0.00 6.29
CA TYR A 104 -9.85 0.46 5.16
C TYR A 104 -10.46 1.72 4.56
N THR A 105 -9.63 2.47 3.87
CA THR A 105 -10.03 3.71 3.21
C THR A 105 -9.30 3.88 1.89
N ASP A 106 -9.95 4.58 0.95
CA ASP A 106 -9.29 5.11 -0.23
C ASP A 106 -8.55 6.38 0.21
N MET A 107 -7.24 6.33 0.24
CA MET A 107 -6.40 7.46 0.60
C MET A 107 -5.89 8.15 -0.65
N SER A 108 -6.03 9.45 -0.71
CA SER A 108 -5.32 10.31 -1.65
C SER A 108 -4.31 11.17 -0.89
N ALA A 109 -3.07 11.18 -1.33
CA ALA A 109 -2.00 11.95 -0.71
C ALA A 109 -1.16 12.68 -1.76
N ILE A 110 -0.46 13.74 -1.34
CA ILE A 110 0.52 14.44 -2.15
C ILE A 110 1.86 14.41 -1.42
N ARG A 111 2.83 13.74 -2.02
CA ARG A 111 4.22 13.65 -1.55
C ARG A 111 5.09 14.57 -2.40
N ARG A 112 5.08 15.86 -2.08
CA ARG A 112 5.72 16.91 -2.89
C ARG A 112 7.23 16.77 -3.05
N ASP A 113 7.87 16.09 -2.14
CA ASP A 113 9.33 15.88 -2.10
C ASP A 113 9.73 14.48 -2.59
N GLU A 114 8.81 13.75 -3.27
CA GLU A 114 9.06 12.42 -3.83
C GLU A 114 10.03 12.47 -5.02
N ASP A 115 11.00 11.58 -5.03
CA ASP A 115 11.85 11.33 -6.20
C ASP A 115 11.12 10.39 -7.16
N THR A 116 10.61 10.96 -8.26
CA THR A 116 9.69 10.26 -9.15
C THR A 116 10.40 9.35 -10.14
N ASP A 117 9.88 8.12 -10.28
CA ASP A 117 10.35 7.12 -11.25
C ASP A 117 9.16 6.33 -11.84
N ASN A 118 9.38 5.13 -12.37
CA ASN A 118 8.32 4.31 -12.96
C ASN A 118 7.27 3.83 -11.94
N ILE A 119 7.57 3.82 -10.65
CA ILE A 119 6.70 3.29 -9.57
C ILE A 119 6.46 4.29 -8.45
N HIS A 120 7.13 5.45 -8.45
CA HIS A 120 6.93 6.51 -7.48
C HIS A 120 6.35 7.76 -8.13
N SER A 121 5.31 8.32 -7.53
CA SER A 121 4.59 9.50 -8.02
C SER A 121 4.34 10.51 -6.90
N ILE A 122 4.27 11.78 -7.24
CA ILE A 122 3.88 12.86 -6.32
C ILE A 122 2.47 12.64 -5.80
N TYR A 123 1.54 12.24 -6.67
CA TYR A 123 0.19 11.85 -6.26
C TYR A 123 0.16 10.38 -5.88
N VAL A 124 -0.38 10.10 -4.70
CA VAL A 124 -0.54 8.75 -4.19
C VAL A 124 -2.02 8.45 -4.01
N ASP A 125 -2.47 7.37 -4.63
CA ASP A 125 -3.81 6.79 -4.52
C ASP A 125 -3.64 5.35 -4.04
N GLN A 126 -4.01 5.06 -2.81
CA GLN A 126 -3.80 3.74 -2.19
C GLN A 126 -4.94 3.33 -1.29
N TRP A 127 -5.13 2.02 -1.10
CA TRP A 127 -5.90 1.50 0.02
C TRP A 127 -5.03 1.46 1.25
N ASP A 128 -5.51 2.10 2.28
CA ASP A 128 -4.82 2.15 3.56
C ASP A 128 -5.72 1.48 4.62
N TRP A 129 -5.22 0.50 5.33
CA TRP A 129 -6.01 -0.28 6.27
C TRP A 129 -5.35 -0.39 7.63
N GLU A 130 -6.16 -0.66 8.65
CA GLU A 130 -5.73 -0.91 10.02
C GLU A 130 -6.69 -1.92 10.66
N LYS A 131 -6.17 -2.87 11.43
CA LYS A 131 -6.95 -3.93 12.09
C LYS A 131 -6.58 -4.03 13.56
N ILE A 132 -7.58 -4.22 14.42
CA ILE A 132 -7.36 -4.41 15.85
C ILE A 132 -7.01 -5.88 16.11
N ILE A 133 -5.86 -6.10 16.73
CA ILE A 133 -5.43 -7.39 17.25
C ILE A 133 -5.16 -7.28 18.75
N SER A 134 -5.34 -8.38 19.48
CA SER A 134 -5.03 -8.42 20.91
C SER A 134 -3.51 -8.45 21.15
N LYS A 135 -3.08 -8.12 22.34
CA LYS A 135 -1.66 -8.18 22.72
C LYS A 135 -1.10 -9.60 22.60
N LYS A 136 -1.90 -10.63 22.91
CA LYS A 136 -1.51 -12.05 22.83
C LYS A 136 -1.30 -12.50 21.36
N ASP A 137 -1.99 -11.85 20.42
CA ASP A 137 -1.93 -12.19 19.00
C ASP A 137 -0.80 -11.43 18.25
N ARG A 138 0.01 -10.65 18.96
CA ARG A 138 1.23 -10.03 18.39
C ARG A 138 2.35 -11.07 18.27
N THR A 139 2.15 -12.04 17.42
CA THR A 139 3.07 -13.15 17.15
C THR A 139 3.42 -13.21 15.67
N ARG A 140 4.50 -13.94 15.35
CA ARG A 140 4.92 -14.19 13.98
C ARG A 140 3.85 -14.95 13.21
N GLU A 141 3.22 -15.94 13.84
CA GLU A 141 2.17 -16.76 13.25
C GLU A 141 0.96 -15.90 12.83
N THR A 142 0.57 -14.92 13.65
CA THR A 142 -0.49 -13.98 13.31
C THR A 142 -0.08 -13.09 12.14
N LEU A 143 1.15 -12.56 12.13
CA LEU A 143 1.68 -11.78 11.03
C LEU A 143 1.64 -12.57 9.72
N GLU A 144 2.21 -13.78 9.71
CA GLU A 144 2.20 -14.63 8.53
C GLU A 144 0.80 -14.97 8.04
N SER A 145 -0.15 -15.22 8.96
CA SER A 145 -1.54 -15.48 8.62
C SER A 145 -2.20 -14.29 7.94
N ILE A 146 -1.95 -13.08 8.44
CA ILE A 146 -2.44 -11.83 7.83
C ILE A 146 -1.82 -11.64 6.44
N VAL A 147 -0.51 -11.83 6.31
CA VAL A 147 0.19 -11.70 5.02
C VAL A 147 -0.35 -12.70 4.00
N ARG A 148 -0.57 -13.96 4.39
CA ARG A 148 -1.19 -14.98 3.51
C ARG A 148 -2.60 -14.58 3.09
N SER A 149 -3.38 -13.96 3.97
CA SER A 149 -4.72 -13.44 3.65
C SER A 149 -4.67 -12.29 2.63
N VAL A 150 -3.73 -11.36 2.78
CA VAL A 150 -3.48 -10.30 1.79
C VAL A 150 -3.04 -10.92 0.46
N TYR A 151 -2.10 -11.86 0.50
CA TYR A 151 -1.60 -12.53 -0.70
C TYR A 151 -2.70 -13.29 -1.44
N LYS A 152 -3.61 -13.94 -0.71
CA LYS A 152 -4.79 -14.57 -1.30
C LYS A 152 -5.69 -13.56 -2.03
N ALA A 153 -5.89 -12.35 -1.46
CA ALA A 153 -6.63 -11.30 -2.17
C ALA A 153 -5.92 -10.88 -3.47
N LEU A 154 -4.58 -10.79 -3.47
CA LEU A 154 -3.80 -10.52 -4.68
C LEU A 154 -3.95 -11.63 -5.72
N LYS A 155 -3.83 -12.91 -5.31
CA LYS A 155 -3.96 -14.07 -6.20
C LYS A 155 -5.32 -14.12 -6.90
N VAL A 156 -6.41 -14.00 -6.15
CA VAL A 156 -7.76 -14.03 -6.75
C VAL A 156 -8.02 -12.80 -7.63
N THR A 157 -7.36 -11.67 -7.34
CA THR A 157 -7.43 -10.49 -8.19
C THR A 157 -6.67 -10.70 -9.51
N GLU A 158 -5.48 -11.30 -9.45
CA GLU A 158 -4.73 -11.68 -10.66
C GLU A 158 -5.54 -12.64 -11.53
N ASP A 159 -6.15 -13.67 -10.92
CA ASP A 159 -7.00 -14.63 -11.63
C ASP A 159 -8.21 -13.96 -12.30
N TYR A 160 -8.86 -13.04 -11.59
CA TYR A 160 -9.98 -12.26 -12.13
C TYR A 160 -9.55 -11.41 -13.32
N MET A 161 -8.45 -10.65 -13.18
CA MET A 161 -7.95 -9.81 -14.27
C MET A 161 -7.46 -10.61 -15.47
N ALA A 162 -6.84 -11.79 -15.24
CA ALA A 162 -6.43 -12.68 -16.32
C ALA A 162 -7.61 -13.39 -17.02
N TYR A 163 -8.78 -13.44 -16.39
CA TYR A 163 -10.01 -13.89 -17.01
C TYR A 163 -10.68 -12.80 -17.86
N GLU A 164 -10.74 -11.57 -17.35
CA GLU A 164 -11.34 -10.43 -18.07
C GLU A 164 -10.47 -9.94 -19.24
N TYR A 165 -9.16 -10.10 -19.14
CA TYR A 165 -8.17 -9.60 -20.11
C TYR A 165 -7.24 -10.72 -20.54
N GLU A 166 -7.52 -11.38 -21.66
CA GLU A 166 -6.81 -12.57 -22.18
C GLU A 166 -5.29 -12.42 -22.34
N TYR A 167 -4.81 -11.19 -22.50
CA TYR A 167 -3.37 -10.90 -22.63
C TYR A 167 -2.66 -10.69 -21.28
N ILE A 168 -3.38 -10.67 -20.15
CA ILE A 168 -2.79 -10.63 -18.82
C ILE A 168 -2.42 -12.05 -18.39
N GLY A 169 -1.11 -12.26 -18.18
CA GLY A 169 -0.62 -13.53 -17.65
C GLY A 169 -0.81 -13.63 -16.13
N ARG A 170 -0.71 -14.86 -15.62
CA ARG A 170 -0.60 -15.14 -14.19
C ARG A 170 0.87 -15.25 -13.83
N TYR A 171 1.34 -14.39 -12.95
CA TYR A 171 2.75 -14.28 -12.59
C TYR A 171 3.02 -14.58 -11.11
N LEU A 172 2.00 -14.44 -10.26
CA LEU A 172 2.14 -14.70 -8.83
C LEU A 172 2.26 -16.21 -8.56
N PRO A 173 3.28 -16.65 -7.82
CA PRO A 173 3.42 -18.05 -7.42
C PRO A 173 2.26 -18.50 -6.52
N GLU A 174 2.12 -19.82 -6.35
CA GLU A 174 1.04 -20.37 -5.52
C GLU A 174 1.12 -19.90 -4.07
N ASN A 175 2.33 -19.79 -3.52
CA ASN A 175 2.56 -19.37 -2.16
C ASN A 175 3.56 -18.21 -2.08
N ILE A 176 3.34 -17.31 -1.12
CA ILE A 176 4.30 -16.28 -0.76
C ILE A 176 5.40 -16.89 0.12
N THR A 177 6.65 -16.51 -0.11
CA THR A 177 7.81 -16.91 0.69
C THR A 177 8.07 -15.88 1.79
N PHE A 178 8.35 -16.35 3.00
CA PHE A 178 8.77 -15.52 4.13
C PHE A 178 10.27 -15.64 4.32
N VAL A 179 10.93 -14.53 4.57
CA VAL A 179 12.36 -14.44 4.83
C VAL A 179 12.66 -13.27 5.74
N THR A 180 13.61 -13.41 6.65
CA THR A 180 14.08 -12.31 7.49
C THR A 180 15.21 -11.55 6.81
N THR A 181 15.44 -10.31 7.23
CA THR A 181 16.59 -9.51 6.76
C THR A 181 17.93 -10.20 7.11
N GLN A 182 18.02 -10.90 8.26
CA GLN A 182 19.19 -11.63 8.64
C GLN A 182 19.47 -12.83 7.71
N GLU A 183 18.43 -13.62 7.39
CA GLU A 183 18.55 -14.71 6.42
C GLU A 183 19.02 -14.19 5.05
N LEU A 184 18.52 -13.03 4.61
CA LEU A 184 18.98 -12.42 3.37
C LEU A 184 20.44 -11.96 3.44
N GLU A 185 20.89 -11.48 4.58
CA GLU A 185 22.30 -11.13 4.81
C GLU A 185 23.19 -12.35 4.78
N ASP A 186 22.80 -13.41 5.44
CA ASP A 186 23.53 -14.68 5.45
C ASP A 186 23.60 -15.33 4.05
N MET A 187 22.51 -15.23 3.27
CA MET A 187 22.45 -15.76 1.88
C MET A 187 23.28 -14.93 0.89
N TYR A 188 23.37 -13.62 1.09
CA TYR A 188 24.00 -12.68 0.16
C TYR A 188 24.83 -11.63 0.91
N PRO A 189 25.94 -12.03 1.60
CA PRO A 189 26.70 -11.14 2.48
C PRO A 189 27.32 -9.96 1.76
N ASP A 190 27.72 -10.14 0.50
CA ASP A 190 28.40 -9.09 -0.29
C ASP A 190 27.42 -8.17 -1.04
N CYS A 191 26.10 -8.31 -0.84
CA CYS A 191 25.09 -7.52 -1.52
C CYS A 191 24.53 -6.41 -0.61
N THR A 192 24.17 -5.29 -1.23
CA THR A 192 23.38 -4.26 -0.55
C THR A 192 21.97 -4.76 -0.22
N PRO A 193 21.25 -4.16 0.73
CA PRO A 193 19.86 -4.55 1.03
C PRO A 193 18.96 -4.59 -0.21
N LYS A 194 19.01 -3.59 -1.08
CA LYS A 194 18.25 -3.56 -2.35
C LYS A 194 18.59 -4.73 -3.29
N GLU A 195 19.86 -5.07 -3.39
CA GLU A 195 20.28 -6.20 -4.22
C GLU A 195 19.84 -7.54 -3.65
N ARG A 196 19.82 -7.69 -2.31
CA ARG A 196 19.27 -8.85 -1.60
C ARG A 196 17.79 -9.03 -1.88
N GLU A 197 17.01 -7.95 -1.74
CA GLU A 197 15.57 -7.92 -2.05
C GLU A 197 15.29 -8.30 -3.50
N TYR A 198 16.04 -7.74 -4.45
CA TYR A 198 15.88 -8.07 -5.86
C TYR A 198 16.19 -9.55 -6.16
N LYS A 199 17.27 -10.10 -5.57
CA LYS A 199 17.66 -11.50 -5.78
C LYS A 199 16.62 -12.46 -5.24
N ILE A 200 16.13 -12.23 -4.02
CA ILE A 200 15.16 -13.13 -3.40
C ILE A 200 13.80 -13.04 -4.11
N ALA A 201 13.36 -11.83 -4.50
CA ALA A 201 12.15 -11.65 -5.28
C ALA A 201 12.23 -12.33 -6.66
N LYS A 202 13.38 -12.23 -7.33
CA LYS A 202 13.62 -12.93 -8.60
C LYS A 202 13.59 -14.45 -8.46
N LEU A 203 14.05 -14.98 -7.33
CA LEU A 203 14.09 -16.42 -7.07
C LEU A 203 12.70 -16.99 -6.78
N HIS A 204 11.89 -16.29 -5.98
CA HIS A 204 10.63 -16.81 -5.46
C HIS A 204 9.38 -16.17 -6.09
N GLY A 205 9.50 -15.07 -6.84
CA GLY A 205 8.39 -14.34 -7.45
C GLY A 205 7.58 -13.48 -6.47
N ALA A 206 7.27 -13.99 -5.27
CA ALA A 206 6.60 -13.25 -4.21
C ALA A 206 7.24 -13.55 -2.86
N VAL A 207 7.64 -12.50 -2.15
CA VAL A 207 8.30 -12.60 -0.85
C VAL A 207 7.74 -11.59 0.14
N PHE A 208 7.71 -11.96 1.40
CA PHE A 208 7.50 -11.06 2.52
C PHE A 208 8.77 -11.04 3.37
N ILE A 209 9.40 -9.88 3.45
CA ILE A 209 10.64 -9.71 4.20
C ILE A 209 10.29 -9.21 5.59
N GLU A 210 10.72 -9.96 6.61
CA GLU A 210 10.47 -9.66 8.02
C GLU A 210 11.66 -8.92 8.64
N GLN A 211 11.39 -8.17 9.72
CA GLN A 211 12.40 -7.49 10.54
C GLN A 211 13.19 -6.42 9.76
N ILE A 212 12.51 -5.69 8.87
CA ILE A 212 13.06 -4.50 8.24
C ILE A 212 13.04 -3.34 9.25
N GLY A 213 14.19 -2.71 9.50
CA GLY A 213 14.34 -1.54 10.37
C GLY A 213 15.32 -1.72 11.50
#